data_4a2e1f1588aec82862e9c0aee2ca120a
#
_entry.id   4a2e1f1588aec82862e9c0aee2ca120a
#
_cell.length_a   1.000
_cell.length_b   1.000
_cell.length_c   1.000
_cell.angle_alpha   90.00
_cell.angle_beta   90.00
_cell.angle_gamma   90.00
#
_symmetry.space_group_name_H-M   'P 1'
#
loop_
_entity.id
_entity.type
_entity.pdbx_description
1 polymer ?
#
loop_
_entity_poly.entity_id
_entity_poly.type
_entity_poly.pdbx_seq_one_letter_code
_entity_poly.pdbx_strand_id
1 'polypeptide(L)'
;MSNRTSECINSLVKTKRFVVKVGTSSITDEASRLDVGKVAILVSMLMKEIKNGRAPLLVSSGAIGAGLGRLGLSRPDEIQELQAAAAVGQGILMQTYEFFFNNYEQPIAQLLLTGDDFTDDERNRNLSNTLETLINWGVIPIINENDTVATQEIKVGDNDTIASYVTMAVDADILVILTDVDGLYTSNPSESKGEFVKTVREVTPEVEGWASKAGQGFGGMYTKVQAAKRLAKEGKATVIASSNVPDALSKVFTGEIGTLFIPRGDEMNE
;
A
#
# COMPACT_ATOMS: atom_id res chain seq x y z
N MET A 1 25.63 12.43 0.73
CA MET A 1 24.49 11.91 -0.07
C MET A 1 24.77 12.23 -1.53
N SER A 2 24.46 11.32 -2.48
CA SER A 2 24.61 11.68 -3.90
C SER A 2 23.52 12.69 -4.28
N ASN A 3 23.77 13.49 -5.32
CA ASN A 3 22.85 14.53 -5.81
C ASN A 3 21.43 13.96 -6.03
N ARG A 4 21.34 12.78 -6.62
CA ARG A 4 20.08 12.07 -6.94
C ARG A 4 19.23 11.70 -5.72
N THR A 5 19.85 11.27 -4.60
CA THR A 5 19.12 10.99 -3.36
C THR A 5 18.50 12.25 -2.79
N SER A 6 19.23 13.36 -2.79
CA SER A 6 18.73 14.65 -2.32
C SER A 6 17.61 15.19 -3.22
N GLU A 7 17.73 15.04 -4.54
CA GLU A 7 16.67 15.39 -5.49
C GLU A 7 15.41 14.58 -5.28
N CYS A 8 15.51 13.26 -5.07
CA CYS A 8 14.37 12.41 -4.81
C CYS A 8 13.68 12.77 -3.47
N ILE A 9 14.43 13.02 -2.39
CA ILE A 9 13.85 13.50 -1.13
C ILE A 9 13.15 14.85 -1.34
N ASN A 10 13.73 15.78 -2.08
CA ASN A 10 13.09 17.04 -2.40
C ASN A 10 11.83 16.89 -3.25
N SER A 11 11.73 15.84 -4.08
CA SER A 11 10.51 15.55 -4.84
C SER A 11 9.38 15.03 -3.95
N LEU A 12 9.68 14.32 -2.84
CA LEU A 12 8.66 13.86 -1.89
C LEU A 12 7.83 15.02 -1.33
N VAL A 13 8.48 16.14 -1.02
CA VAL A 13 7.79 17.35 -0.52
C VAL A 13 6.80 17.90 -1.55
N LYS A 14 7.13 17.76 -2.84
CA LYS A 14 6.34 18.27 -3.97
C LYS A 14 5.26 17.32 -4.45
N THR A 15 5.16 16.13 -3.85
CA THR A 15 4.13 15.13 -4.18
C THR A 15 2.74 15.75 -4.17
N LYS A 16 1.99 15.52 -5.24
CA LYS A 16 0.60 15.95 -5.39
C LYS A 16 -0.37 14.78 -5.32
N ARG A 17 -0.06 13.70 -6.03
CA ARG A 17 -0.87 12.48 -6.07
C ARG A 17 -0.05 11.32 -5.52
N PHE A 18 -0.63 10.54 -4.61
CA PHE A 18 0.05 9.39 -4.06
C PHE A 18 -0.90 8.23 -3.80
N VAL A 19 -0.36 7.04 -3.92
CA VAL A 19 -1.04 5.82 -3.45
C VAL A 19 -0.48 5.46 -2.09
N VAL A 20 -1.36 5.21 -1.12
CA VAL A 20 -0.96 4.63 0.16
C VAL A 20 -1.52 3.22 0.26
N LYS A 21 -0.66 2.25 0.53
CA LYS A 21 -1.07 0.88 0.80
C LYS A 21 -0.93 0.58 2.29
N VAL A 22 -1.96 0.01 2.88
CA VAL A 22 -1.95 -0.46 4.27
C VAL A 22 -2.12 -1.98 4.33
N GLY A 23 -1.23 -2.63 5.07
CA GLY A 23 -1.31 -4.07 5.34
C GLY A 23 -2.36 -4.38 6.41
N THR A 24 -2.69 -5.67 6.56
CA THR A 24 -3.66 -6.14 7.57
C THR A 24 -3.25 -5.71 8.98
N SER A 25 -1.98 -5.90 9.37
CA SER A 25 -1.46 -5.52 10.70
C SER A 25 -1.59 -4.03 11.02
N SER A 26 -1.63 -3.17 10.00
CA SER A 26 -1.75 -1.72 10.16
C SER A 26 -3.17 -1.26 10.53
N ILE A 27 -4.19 -2.11 10.34
CA ILE A 27 -5.60 -1.78 10.59
C ILE A 27 -6.34 -2.84 11.41
N THR A 28 -5.63 -3.88 11.90
CA THR A 28 -6.20 -4.91 12.77
C THR A 28 -5.51 -4.95 14.12
N ASP A 29 -6.19 -5.54 15.11
CA ASP A 29 -5.65 -5.88 16.42
C ASP A 29 -4.78 -7.16 16.36
N GLU A 30 -4.24 -7.58 17.52
CA GLU A 30 -3.43 -8.80 17.66
C GLU A 30 -4.22 -10.08 17.33
N ALA A 31 -5.54 -10.05 17.44
CA ALA A 31 -6.43 -11.14 17.07
C ALA A 31 -6.87 -11.07 15.59
N SER A 32 -6.19 -10.22 14.79
CA SER A 32 -6.49 -9.97 13.36
C SER A 32 -7.89 -9.43 13.09
N ARG A 33 -8.57 -8.86 14.09
CA ARG A 33 -9.87 -8.20 13.93
C ARG A 33 -9.66 -6.73 13.58
N LEU A 34 -10.60 -6.13 12.84
CA LEU A 34 -10.53 -4.71 12.47
C LEU A 34 -10.42 -3.83 13.73
N ASP A 35 -9.36 -3.03 13.80
CA ASP A 35 -9.13 -2.04 14.85
C ASP A 35 -9.62 -0.67 14.39
N VAL A 36 -10.76 -0.27 14.92
CA VAL A 36 -11.43 1.00 14.60
C VAL A 36 -10.55 2.21 14.91
N GLY A 37 -9.73 2.13 15.97
CA GLY A 37 -8.81 3.21 16.36
C GLY A 37 -7.68 3.38 15.32
N LYS A 38 -7.10 2.29 14.83
CA LYS A 38 -6.09 2.34 13.76
C LYS A 38 -6.66 2.89 12.46
N VAL A 39 -7.91 2.52 12.11
CA VAL A 39 -8.59 3.08 10.93
C VAL A 39 -8.81 4.59 11.11
N ALA A 40 -9.25 5.04 12.28
CA ALA A 40 -9.43 6.47 12.57
C ALA A 40 -8.13 7.27 12.42
N ILE A 41 -7.00 6.73 12.93
CA ILE A 41 -5.68 7.35 12.79
C ILE A 41 -5.27 7.44 11.31
N LEU A 42 -5.45 6.35 10.53
CA LEU A 42 -5.16 6.36 9.10
C LEU A 42 -5.97 7.42 8.35
N VAL A 43 -7.28 7.47 8.59
CA VAL A 43 -8.15 8.47 7.97
C VAL A 43 -7.70 9.89 8.34
N SER A 44 -7.36 10.14 9.61
CA SER A 44 -6.84 11.44 10.05
C SER A 44 -5.54 11.83 9.32
N MET A 45 -4.62 10.88 9.11
CA MET A 45 -3.39 11.12 8.34
C MET A 45 -3.69 11.45 6.88
N LEU A 46 -4.62 10.74 6.24
CA LEU A 46 -5.03 11.02 4.85
C LEU A 46 -5.66 12.40 4.72
N MET A 47 -6.57 12.75 5.63
CA MET A 47 -7.24 14.06 5.64
C MET A 47 -6.26 15.21 5.88
N LYS A 48 -5.22 14.99 6.68
CA LYS A 48 -4.13 15.96 6.86
C LYS A 48 -3.40 16.23 5.54
N GLU A 49 -3.11 15.17 4.77
CA GLU A 49 -2.42 15.33 3.48
C GLU A 49 -3.31 15.95 2.41
N ILE A 50 -4.62 15.71 2.43
CA ILE A 50 -5.58 16.43 1.57
C ILE A 50 -5.57 17.93 1.89
N LYS A 51 -5.57 18.32 3.17
CA LYS A 51 -5.44 19.72 3.57
C LYS A 51 -4.12 20.36 3.12
N ASN A 52 -3.07 19.55 2.97
CA ASN A 52 -1.78 19.96 2.41
C ASN A 52 -1.78 20.02 0.87
N GLY A 53 -2.92 19.82 0.21
CA GLY A 53 -3.09 19.89 -1.25
C GLY A 53 -2.68 18.62 -2.00
N ARG A 54 -2.64 17.48 -1.32
CA ARG A 54 -2.31 16.17 -1.92
C ARG A 54 -3.58 15.36 -2.18
N ALA A 55 -3.56 14.53 -3.21
CA ALA A 55 -4.65 13.64 -3.61
C ALA A 55 -4.25 12.17 -3.31
N PRO A 56 -4.78 11.56 -2.22
CA PRO A 56 -4.54 10.18 -1.88
C PRO A 56 -5.44 9.21 -2.64
N LEU A 57 -4.90 8.01 -2.94
CA LEU A 57 -5.65 6.80 -3.21
C LEU A 57 -5.25 5.78 -2.13
N LEU A 58 -6.22 5.06 -1.57
CA LEU A 58 -5.97 4.08 -0.52
C LEU A 58 -6.11 2.66 -1.08
N VAL A 59 -5.07 1.85 -0.95
CA VAL A 59 -5.15 0.39 -1.16
C VAL A 59 -5.12 -0.28 0.21
N SER A 60 -6.24 -0.89 0.58
CA SER A 60 -6.46 -1.40 1.94
C SER A 60 -6.63 -2.91 1.94
N SER A 61 -5.93 -3.58 2.85
CA SER A 61 -6.21 -4.97 3.24
C SER A 61 -7.24 -5.01 4.38
N GLY A 62 -7.45 -6.19 4.98
CA GLY A 62 -8.19 -6.36 6.23
C GLY A 62 -9.62 -6.86 6.11
N ALA A 63 -10.14 -7.07 4.91
CA ALA A 63 -11.50 -7.60 4.72
C ALA A 63 -11.69 -8.99 5.37
N ILE A 64 -10.76 -9.92 5.15
CA ILE A 64 -10.81 -11.26 5.77
C ILE A 64 -10.85 -11.14 7.29
N GLY A 65 -9.95 -10.34 7.89
CA GLY A 65 -9.90 -10.14 9.34
C GLY A 65 -11.17 -9.52 9.91
N ALA A 66 -11.72 -8.51 9.23
CA ALA A 66 -13.00 -7.90 9.60
C ALA A 66 -14.15 -8.92 9.58
N GLY A 67 -14.19 -9.79 8.56
CA GLY A 67 -15.21 -10.85 8.45
C GLY A 67 -15.07 -11.91 9.51
N LEU A 68 -13.88 -12.44 9.73
CA LEU A 68 -13.62 -13.44 10.78
C LEU A 68 -13.96 -12.89 12.17
N GLY A 69 -13.57 -11.64 12.46
CA GLY A 69 -13.92 -10.97 13.70
C GLY A 69 -15.44 -10.84 13.89
N ARG A 70 -16.17 -10.51 12.82
CA ARG A 70 -17.65 -10.41 12.86
C ARG A 70 -18.32 -11.76 13.09
N LEU A 71 -17.78 -12.81 12.48
CA LEU A 71 -18.32 -14.17 12.58
C LEU A 71 -17.88 -14.90 13.85
N GLY A 72 -16.92 -14.36 14.59
CA GLY A 72 -16.34 -15.02 15.77
C GLY A 72 -15.53 -16.27 15.42
N LEU A 73 -14.95 -16.30 14.22
CA LEU A 73 -14.19 -17.46 13.72
C LEU A 73 -12.68 -17.22 13.86
N SER A 74 -11.93 -18.30 14.10
CA SER A 74 -10.49 -18.32 13.90
C SER A 74 -10.16 -18.38 12.41
N ARG A 75 -8.91 -18.03 12.04
CA ARG A 75 -8.50 -18.05 10.64
C ARG A 75 -8.51 -19.48 10.10
N PRO A 76 -9.32 -19.77 9.06
CA PRO A 76 -9.36 -21.06 8.43
C PRO A 76 -8.20 -21.25 7.45
N ASP A 77 -7.93 -22.52 7.08
CA ASP A 77 -6.94 -22.88 6.07
C ASP A 77 -7.56 -22.97 4.66
N GLU A 78 -8.87 -23.20 4.58
CA GLU A 78 -9.57 -23.38 3.31
C GLU A 78 -9.85 -22.04 2.63
N ILE A 79 -9.54 -21.98 1.33
CA ILE A 79 -9.67 -20.75 0.56
C ILE A 79 -11.11 -20.27 0.47
N GLN A 80 -12.07 -21.18 0.32
CA GLN A 80 -13.50 -20.85 0.21
C GLN A 80 -14.00 -20.16 1.50
N GLU A 81 -13.48 -20.56 2.66
CA GLU A 81 -13.82 -19.93 3.93
C GLU A 81 -13.19 -18.55 4.07
N LEU A 82 -11.94 -18.37 3.58
CA LEU A 82 -11.29 -17.05 3.52
C LEU A 82 -12.04 -16.11 2.57
N GLN A 83 -12.46 -16.59 1.40
CA GLN A 83 -13.26 -15.83 0.44
C GLN A 83 -14.63 -15.43 1.03
N ALA A 84 -15.31 -16.36 1.70
CA ALA A 84 -16.57 -16.07 2.38
C ALA A 84 -16.38 -15.04 3.51
N ALA A 85 -15.30 -15.17 4.30
CA ALA A 85 -14.97 -14.20 5.33
C ALA A 85 -14.68 -12.82 4.72
N ALA A 86 -13.94 -12.74 3.60
CA ALA A 86 -13.68 -11.50 2.88
C ALA A 86 -14.99 -10.85 2.41
N ALA A 87 -15.93 -11.61 1.87
CA ALA A 87 -17.24 -11.13 1.43
C ALA A 87 -18.03 -10.48 2.59
N VAL A 88 -18.01 -11.08 3.78
CA VAL A 88 -18.64 -10.50 4.98
C VAL A 88 -17.89 -9.25 5.45
N GLY A 89 -16.56 -9.32 5.45
CA GLY A 89 -15.72 -8.30 6.05
C GLY A 89 -15.52 -7.05 5.18
N GLN A 90 -15.59 -7.18 3.85
CA GLN A 90 -15.41 -6.04 2.95
C GLN A 90 -16.48 -4.96 3.19
N GLY A 91 -17.74 -5.34 3.40
CA GLY A 91 -18.79 -4.40 3.74
C GLY A 91 -18.53 -3.69 5.07
N ILE A 92 -18.04 -4.42 6.08
CA ILE A 92 -17.69 -3.86 7.41
C ILE A 92 -16.52 -2.89 7.29
N LEU A 93 -15.49 -3.26 6.53
CA LEU A 93 -14.32 -2.41 6.28
C LEU A 93 -14.74 -1.08 5.65
N MET A 94 -15.58 -1.12 4.60
CA MET A 94 -16.07 0.09 3.93
C MET A 94 -16.95 0.94 4.84
N GLN A 95 -17.86 0.33 5.61
CA GLN A 95 -18.67 1.06 6.59
C GLN A 95 -17.80 1.77 7.64
N THR A 96 -16.70 1.13 8.07
CA THR A 96 -15.78 1.73 9.03
C THR A 96 -15.05 2.93 8.41
N TYR A 97 -14.56 2.82 7.17
CA TYR A 97 -13.96 3.95 6.46
C TYR A 97 -14.97 5.09 6.28
N GLU A 98 -16.17 4.77 5.77
CA GLU A 98 -17.26 5.73 5.56
C GLU A 98 -17.57 6.49 6.83
N PHE A 99 -17.70 5.82 7.97
CA PHE A 99 -17.96 6.44 9.27
C PHE A 99 -16.92 7.51 9.62
N PHE A 100 -15.63 7.25 9.40
CA PHE A 100 -14.59 8.21 9.75
C PHE A 100 -14.44 9.32 8.70
N PHE A 101 -14.54 9.02 7.41
CA PHE A 101 -14.46 10.05 6.36
C PHE A 101 -15.64 11.01 6.39
N ASN A 102 -16.83 10.54 6.79
CA ASN A 102 -18.01 11.39 6.95
C ASN A 102 -17.83 12.50 8.00
N ASN A 103 -16.97 12.31 9.03
CA ASN A 103 -16.63 13.39 9.97
C ASN A 103 -15.89 14.56 9.30
N TYR A 104 -15.37 14.36 8.10
CA TYR A 104 -14.68 15.37 7.30
C TYR A 104 -15.48 15.77 6.05
N GLU A 105 -16.72 15.30 5.92
CA GLU A 105 -17.54 15.50 4.70
C GLU A 105 -16.83 15.02 3.42
N GLN A 106 -15.94 14.02 3.56
CA GLN A 106 -15.11 13.53 2.48
C GLN A 106 -15.74 12.28 1.84
N PRO A 107 -16.18 12.36 0.56
CA PRO A 107 -16.71 11.20 -0.13
C PRO A 107 -15.62 10.18 -0.45
N ILE A 108 -15.97 8.90 -0.39
CA ILE A 108 -15.13 7.78 -0.74
C ILE A 108 -15.79 6.90 -1.79
N ALA A 109 -15.01 6.11 -2.51
CA ALA A 109 -15.52 5.14 -3.48
C ALA A 109 -14.79 3.81 -3.32
N GLN A 110 -15.53 2.70 -3.37
CA GLN A 110 -14.97 1.35 -3.34
C GLN A 110 -14.64 0.86 -4.75
N LEU A 111 -13.42 0.29 -4.92
CA LEU A 111 -13.05 -0.49 -6.09
C LEU A 111 -12.49 -1.85 -5.63
N LEU A 112 -13.01 -2.93 -6.22
CA LEU A 112 -12.50 -4.28 -6.01
C LEU A 112 -11.86 -4.77 -7.29
N LEU A 113 -10.57 -5.07 -7.24
CA LEU A 113 -9.75 -5.37 -8.40
C LEU A 113 -9.14 -6.77 -8.31
N THR A 114 -8.84 -7.32 -9.47
CA THR A 114 -8.06 -8.55 -9.64
C THR A 114 -6.87 -8.29 -10.54
N GLY A 115 -5.96 -9.25 -10.67
CA GLY A 115 -4.83 -9.15 -11.58
C GLY A 115 -5.23 -8.92 -13.04
N ASP A 116 -6.36 -9.49 -13.45
CA ASP A 116 -6.87 -9.38 -14.82
C ASP A 116 -7.24 -7.94 -15.20
N ASP A 117 -7.63 -7.12 -14.22
CA ASP A 117 -8.00 -5.73 -14.45
C ASP A 117 -6.80 -4.87 -14.89
N PHE A 118 -5.58 -5.36 -14.68
CA PHE A 118 -4.35 -4.68 -15.09
C PHE A 118 -3.70 -5.27 -16.35
N THR A 119 -4.02 -6.53 -16.69
CA THR A 119 -3.42 -7.24 -17.83
C THR A 119 -4.27 -7.14 -19.10
N ASP A 120 -5.56 -6.92 -18.98
CA ASP A 120 -6.47 -6.65 -20.09
C ASP A 120 -6.49 -5.15 -20.40
N ASP A 121 -6.15 -4.79 -21.64
CA ASP A 121 -6.00 -3.39 -22.06
C ASP A 121 -7.31 -2.57 -21.95
N GLU A 122 -8.47 -3.19 -22.17
CA GLU A 122 -9.77 -2.50 -22.08
C GLU A 122 -10.13 -2.28 -20.62
N ARG A 123 -9.99 -3.29 -19.76
CA ARG A 123 -10.24 -3.19 -18.32
C ARG A 123 -9.32 -2.18 -17.67
N ASN A 124 -8.02 -2.21 -17.98
CA ASN A 124 -7.04 -1.27 -17.44
C ASN A 124 -7.37 0.18 -17.84
N ARG A 125 -7.73 0.42 -19.09
CA ARG A 125 -8.16 1.75 -19.55
C ARG A 125 -9.44 2.23 -18.84
N ASN A 126 -10.43 1.35 -18.68
CA ASN A 126 -11.67 1.68 -17.96
C ASN A 126 -11.40 1.97 -16.49
N LEU A 127 -10.53 1.19 -15.83
CA LEU A 127 -10.08 1.41 -14.46
C LEU A 127 -9.40 2.79 -14.32
N SER A 128 -8.43 3.09 -15.20
CA SER A 128 -7.72 4.38 -15.18
C SER A 128 -8.69 5.55 -15.34
N ASN A 129 -9.63 5.47 -16.30
CA ASN A 129 -10.64 6.51 -16.52
C ASN A 129 -11.55 6.69 -15.28
N THR A 130 -11.95 5.60 -14.64
CA THR A 130 -12.78 5.64 -13.43
C THR A 130 -12.02 6.30 -12.28
N LEU A 131 -10.77 5.90 -12.04
CA LEU A 131 -9.94 6.48 -10.98
C LEU A 131 -9.68 7.97 -11.21
N GLU A 132 -9.35 8.38 -12.44
CA GLU A 132 -9.17 9.80 -12.79
C GLU A 132 -10.46 10.60 -12.56
N THR A 133 -11.60 10.04 -12.92
CA THR A 133 -12.90 10.70 -12.71
C THR A 133 -13.18 10.90 -11.23
N LEU A 134 -12.95 9.88 -10.40
CA LEU A 134 -13.13 9.97 -8.94
C LEU A 134 -12.21 11.03 -8.33
N ILE A 135 -10.93 11.03 -8.72
CA ILE A 135 -9.95 12.02 -8.25
C ILE A 135 -10.41 13.44 -8.62
N ASN A 136 -10.86 13.65 -9.86
CA ASN A 136 -11.35 14.95 -10.32
C ASN A 136 -12.62 15.41 -9.60
N TRP A 137 -13.44 14.49 -9.10
CA TRP A 137 -14.61 14.80 -8.26
C TRP A 137 -14.24 15.01 -6.80
N GLY A 138 -12.97 14.89 -6.41
CA GLY A 138 -12.54 15.00 -5.02
C GLY A 138 -12.94 13.80 -4.16
N VAL A 139 -13.24 12.67 -4.78
CA VAL A 139 -13.58 11.41 -4.10
C VAL A 139 -12.30 10.61 -3.84
N ILE A 140 -12.13 10.05 -2.64
CA ILE A 140 -10.99 9.16 -2.34
C ILE A 140 -11.33 7.73 -2.79
N PRO A 141 -10.60 7.16 -3.75
CA PRO A 141 -10.73 5.75 -4.09
C PRO A 141 -10.15 4.87 -2.97
N ILE A 142 -10.94 3.92 -2.48
CA ILE A 142 -10.50 2.85 -1.58
C ILE A 142 -10.53 1.55 -2.37
N ILE A 143 -9.35 1.01 -2.61
CA ILE A 143 -9.12 -0.15 -3.46
C ILE A 143 -8.78 -1.34 -2.58
N ASN A 144 -9.33 -2.50 -2.89
CA ASN A 144 -8.91 -3.78 -2.32
C ASN A 144 -8.94 -4.85 -3.41
N GLU A 145 -8.29 -5.97 -3.14
CA GLU A 145 -8.47 -7.17 -3.95
C GLU A 145 -9.92 -7.65 -3.89
N ASN A 146 -10.41 -8.17 -5.01
CA ASN A 146 -11.67 -8.91 -5.04
C ASN A 146 -11.43 -10.36 -4.59
N ASP A 147 -11.19 -10.52 -3.30
CA ASP A 147 -10.90 -11.81 -2.67
C ASP A 147 -11.95 -12.89 -3.01
N THR A 148 -13.19 -12.49 -3.31
CA THR A 148 -14.29 -13.44 -3.55
C THR A 148 -14.15 -14.24 -4.84
N VAL A 149 -13.40 -13.72 -5.80
CA VAL A 149 -13.18 -14.36 -7.12
C VAL A 149 -11.70 -14.57 -7.43
N ALA A 150 -10.81 -14.16 -6.52
CA ALA A 150 -9.36 -14.37 -6.67
C ALA A 150 -9.04 -15.87 -6.66
N THR A 151 -8.24 -16.32 -7.64
CA THR A 151 -7.83 -17.72 -7.78
C THR A 151 -6.43 -17.95 -7.22
N GLN A 152 -6.16 -19.16 -6.70
CA GLN A 152 -4.84 -19.54 -6.16
C GLN A 152 -3.72 -19.51 -7.22
N GLU A 153 -4.07 -19.66 -8.49
CA GLU A 153 -3.12 -19.76 -9.61
C GLU A 153 -2.53 -18.41 -9.97
N ILE A 154 -3.31 -17.36 -9.81
CA ILE A 154 -2.83 -15.98 -9.94
C ILE A 154 -2.41 -15.54 -8.54
N LYS A 155 -1.16 -15.81 -8.17
CA LYS A 155 -0.52 -15.27 -6.95
C LYS A 155 -0.35 -13.74 -7.00
N VAL A 156 -1.33 -13.04 -7.51
CA VAL A 156 -1.41 -11.59 -7.57
C VAL A 156 -2.10 -11.05 -6.31
N GLY A 157 -2.62 -11.93 -5.46
CA GLY A 157 -3.32 -11.65 -4.21
C GLY A 157 -2.53 -10.90 -3.15
N ASP A 158 -1.80 -9.90 -3.58
CA ASP A 158 -1.03 -9.04 -2.72
C ASP A 158 -1.37 -7.59 -3.06
N ASN A 159 -2.00 -6.94 -2.12
CA ASN A 159 -2.31 -5.52 -2.24
C ASN A 159 -1.07 -4.64 -2.48
N ASP A 160 0.16 -5.11 -2.23
CA ASP A 160 1.39 -4.41 -2.63
C ASP A 160 1.52 -4.38 -4.16
N THR A 161 1.21 -5.49 -4.83
CA THR A 161 1.19 -5.58 -6.30
C THR A 161 0.09 -4.71 -6.90
N ILE A 162 -1.15 -4.81 -6.37
CA ILE A 162 -2.28 -3.95 -6.80
C ILE A 162 -1.90 -2.48 -6.63
N ALA A 163 -1.33 -2.09 -5.49
CA ALA A 163 -0.92 -0.70 -5.23
C ALA A 163 0.11 -0.20 -6.25
N SER A 164 1.05 -1.05 -6.68
CA SER A 164 2.02 -0.68 -7.71
C SER A 164 1.35 -0.44 -9.06
N TYR A 165 0.40 -1.28 -9.46
CA TYR A 165 -0.36 -1.08 -10.71
C TYR A 165 -1.27 0.14 -10.65
N VAL A 166 -1.97 0.36 -9.53
CA VAL A 166 -2.79 1.57 -9.32
C VAL A 166 -1.92 2.82 -9.42
N THR A 167 -0.70 2.80 -8.84
CA THR A 167 0.24 3.92 -8.91
C THR A 167 0.59 4.28 -10.36
N MET A 168 0.78 3.27 -11.22
CA MET A 168 1.02 3.47 -12.65
C MET A 168 -0.24 3.94 -13.38
N ALA A 169 -1.39 3.31 -13.12
CA ALA A 169 -2.65 3.58 -13.81
C ALA A 169 -3.16 5.02 -13.65
N VAL A 170 -2.82 5.68 -12.53
CA VAL A 170 -3.21 7.08 -12.25
C VAL A 170 -2.03 8.04 -12.33
N ASP A 171 -0.90 7.62 -12.84
CA ASP A 171 0.33 8.40 -12.88
C ASP A 171 0.68 9.08 -11.55
N ALA A 172 0.52 8.38 -10.42
CA ALA A 172 0.83 8.92 -9.12
C ALA A 172 2.35 9.15 -8.96
N ASP A 173 2.72 10.15 -8.17
CA ASP A 173 4.11 10.55 -7.94
C ASP A 173 4.89 9.51 -7.12
N ILE A 174 4.17 8.80 -6.22
CA ILE A 174 4.79 7.88 -5.26
C ILE A 174 3.80 6.83 -4.76
N LEU A 175 4.35 5.65 -4.42
CA LEU A 175 3.69 4.65 -3.58
C LEU A 175 4.25 4.72 -2.15
N VAL A 176 3.40 4.87 -1.16
CA VAL A 176 3.73 4.74 0.26
C VAL A 176 3.15 3.42 0.78
N ILE A 177 4.00 2.51 1.25
CA ILE A 177 3.57 1.26 1.87
C ILE A 177 3.74 1.39 3.38
N LEU A 178 2.61 1.48 4.08
CA LEU A 178 2.57 1.48 5.54
C LEU A 178 2.46 0.05 6.05
N THR A 179 3.35 -0.31 6.97
CA THR A 179 3.48 -1.65 7.54
C THR A 179 3.80 -1.56 9.04
N ASP A 180 4.00 -2.66 9.72
CA ASP A 180 4.34 -2.76 11.15
C ASP A 180 5.84 -2.58 11.45
N VAL A 181 6.70 -2.57 10.42
CA VAL A 181 8.14 -2.37 10.54
C VAL A 181 8.58 -1.03 9.96
N ASP A 182 9.72 -0.50 10.43
CA ASP A 182 10.22 0.83 10.06
C ASP A 182 10.64 0.95 8.59
N GLY A 183 10.90 -0.18 7.93
CA GLY A 183 11.35 -0.26 6.54
C GLY A 183 12.17 -1.52 6.29
N LEU A 184 13.08 -1.47 5.32
CA LEU A 184 13.95 -2.59 4.96
C LEU A 184 15.17 -2.65 5.88
N TYR A 185 15.54 -3.86 6.30
CA TYR A 185 16.76 -4.19 7.01
C TYR A 185 17.60 -5.19 6.24
N THR A 186 18.93 -5.19 6.40
CA THR A 186 19.85 -6.12 5.72
C THR A 186 19.70 -7.57 6.18
N SER A 187 19.04 -7.80 7.33
CA SER A 187 18.62 -9.11 7.84
C SER A 187 17.42 -8.93 8.77
N ASN A 188 16.76 -10.03 9.15
CA ASN A 188 15.63 -9.97 10.09
C ASN A 188 16.07 -9.36 11.44
N PRO A 189 15.50 -8.21 11.86
CA PRO A 189 15.88 -7.54 13.11
C PRO A 189 15.66 -8.41 14.35
N SER A 190 14.73 -9.38 14.29
CA SER A 190 14.42 -10.28 15.41
C SER A 190 15.43 -11.42 15.56
N GLU A 191 16.21 -11.74 14.51
CA GLU A 191 17.12 -12.89 14.48
C GLU A 191 18.59 -12.49 14.48
N SER A 192 18.91 -11.30 13.99
CA SER A 192 20.29 -10.82 13.86
C SER A 192 20.36 -9.29 13.88
N LYS A 193 21.57 -8.73 14.07
CA LYS A 193 21.81 -7.28 14.02
C LYS A 193 21.77 -6.77 12.55
N GLY A 194 20.57 -6.80 11.94
CA GLY A 194 20.36 -6.16 10.65
C GLY A 194 20.46 -4.65 10.75
N GLU A 195 21.08 -4.03 9.74
CA GLU A 195 21.17 -2.58 9.66
C GLU A 195 19.95 -2.05 8.89
N PHE A 196 19.38 -0.93 9.36
CA PHE A 196 18.29 -0.25 8.69
C PHE A 196 18.78 0.39 7.38
N VAL A 197 18.06 0.10 6.29
CA VAL A 197 18.38 0.62 4.96
C VAL A 197 17.56 1.86 4.68
N LYS A 198 18.15 3.04 4.83
CA LYS A 198 17.46 4.32 4.60
C LYS A 198 17.08 4.53 3.13
N THR A 199 17.91 4.08 2.19
CA THR A 199 17.73 4.34 0.76
C THR A 199 18.21 3.16 -0.09
N VAL A 200 17.36 2.72 -1.01
CA VAL A 200 17.67 1.70 -2.03
C VAL A 200 17.70 2.39 -3.39
N ARG A 201 18.86 2.39 -4.04
CA ARG A 201 19.03 2.99 -5.37
C ARG A 201 18.67 2.04 -6.51
N GLU A 202 18.90 0.76 -6.28
CA GLU A 202 18.56 -0.30 -7.20
C GLU A 202 18.20 -1.56 -6.41
N VAL A 203 17.14 -2.24 -6.84
CA VAL A 203 16.74 -3.52 -6.25
C VAL A 203 17.55 -4.63 -6.92
N THR A 204 18.72 -4.91 -6.34
CA THR A 204 19.61 -5.99 -6.75
C THR A 204 19.16 -7.32 -6.15
N PRO A 205 19.70 -8.49 -6.63
CA PRO A 205 19.46 -9.80 -6.01
C PRO A 205 19.84 -9.83 -4.51
N GLU A 206 20.82 -9.03 -4.08
CA GLU A 206 21.19 -8.89 -2.68
C GLU A 206 20.06 -8.23 -1.86
N VAL A 207 19.47 -7.13 -2.35
CA VAL A 207 18.33 -6.44 -1.72
C VAL A 207 17.11 -7.36 -1.66
N GLU A 208 16.85 -8.13 -2.71
CA GLU A 208 15.79 -9.16 -2.69
C GLU A 208 16.07 -10.24 -1.66
N GLY A 209 17.33 -10.61 -1.49
CA GLY A 209 17.79 -11.55 -0.47
C GLY A 209 17.55 -11.04 0.96
N TRP A 210 17.74 -9.76 1.24
CA TRP A 210 17.40 -9.15 2.52
C TRP A 210 15.89 -9.23 2.80
N ALA A 211 15.08 -8.89 1.79
CA ALA A 211 13.62 -8.92 1.90
C ALA A 211 13.08 -10.34 2.13
N SER A 212 13.67 -11.36 1.50
CA SER A 212 13.27 -12.76 1.66
C SER A 212 13.56 -13.31 3.06
N LYS A 213 14.64 -12.85 3.70
CA LYS A 213 15.01 -13.24 5.06
C LYS A 213 14.14 -12.58 6.13
N ALA A 214 13.52 -11.44 5.81
CA ALA A 214 12.69 -10.68 6.74
C ALA A 214 11.30 -11.30 7.01
N GLY A 215 10.92 -12.38 6.33
CA GLY A 215 9.69 -13.14 6.55
C GLY A 215 9.15 -13.77 5.27
N GLN A 216 8.86 -15.06 5.32
CA GLN A 216 8.14 -15.77 4.27
C GLN A 216 6.65 -15.74 4.61
N GLY A 217 5.84 -15.00 3.84
CA GLY A 217 4.39 -14.95 3.99
C GLY A 217 3.75 -14.05 2.93
N PHE A 218 2.46 -14.23 2.68
CA PHE A 218 1.67 -13.30 1.86
C PHE A 218 1.73 -11.89 2.49
N GLY A 219 2.13 -10.88 1.71
CA GLY A 219 2.28 -9.51 2.19
C GLY A 219 3.57 -9.23 2.97
N GLY A 220 4.57 -10.12 2.93
CA GLY A 220 5.88 -9.94 3.56
C GLY A 220 6.73 -8.82 2.93
N MET A 221 7.94 -8.58 3.45
CA MET A 221 8.85 -7.55 2.94
C MET A 221 9.21 -7.79 1.46
N TYR A 222 9.26 -9.06 1.03
CA TYR A 222 9.59 -9.41 -0.35
C TYR A 222 8.59 -8.81 -1.36
N THR A 223 7.29 -8.91 -1.11
CA THR A 223 6.25 -8.36 -2.01
C THR A 223 6.33 -6.84 -2.12
N LYS A 224 6.63 -6.16 -1.01
CA LYS A 224 6.86 -4.70 -0.95
C LYS A 224 8.06 -4.28 -1.79
N VAL A 225 9.16 -5.03 -1.68
CA VAL A 225 10.37 -4.79 -2.48
C VAL A 225 10.11 -5.07 -3.96
N GLN A 226 9.31 -6.09 -4.31
CA GLN A 226 8.92 -6.35 -5.70
C GLN A 226 8.04 -5.22 -6.28
N ALA A 227 7.10 -4.70 -5.50
CA ALA A 227 6.30 -3.53 -5.89
C ALA A 227 7.21 -2.30 -6.13
N ALA A 228 8.15 -2.03 -5.22
CA ALA A 228 9.13 -0.96 -5.37
C ALA A 228 10.03 -1.15 -6.60
N LYS A 229 10.49 -2.39 -6.86
CA LYS A 229 11.29 -2.74 -8.06
C LYS A 229 10.55 -2.44 -9.36
N ARG A 230 9.24 -2.79 -9.40
CA ARG A 230 8.38 -2.51 -10.56
C ARG A 230 8.28 -1.01 -10.80
N LEU A 231 7.93 -0.24 -9.77
CA LEU A 231 7.76 1.20 -9.87
C LEU A 231 9.06 1.94 -10.19
N ALA A 232 10.19 1.49 -9.65
CA ALA A 232 11.48 2.08 -9.95
C ALA A 232 11.85 2.01 -11.44
N LYS A 233 11.44 0.94 -12.15
CA LYS A 233 11.61 0.80 -13.60
C LYS A 233 10.76 1.81 -14.39
N GLU A 234 9.61 2.19 -13.85
CA GLU A 234 8.67 3.15 -14.42
C GLU A 234 8.95 4.60 -13.95
N GLY A 235 10.12 4.84 -13.38
CA GLY A 235 10.52 6.17 -12.95
C GLY A 235 9.80 6.69 -11.70
N LYS A 236 9.16 5.81 -10.90
CA LYS A 236 8.38 6.19 -9.72
C LYS A 236 9.03 5.76 -8.42
N ALA A 237 8.94 6.62 -7.41
CA ALA A 237 9.47 6.33 -6.08
C ALA A 237 8.52 5.42 -5.27
N THR A 238 9.11 4.70 -4.31
CA THR A 238 8.35 3.99 -3.28
C THR A 238 8.97 4.25 -1.92
N VAL A 239 8.14 4.42 -0.89
CA VAL A 239 8.60 4.44 0.51
C VAL A 239 7.90 3.33 1.29
N ILE A 240 8.67 2.52 2.00
CA ILE A 240 8.16 1.55 2.98
C ILE A 240 8.43 2.13 4.37
N ALA A 241 7.38 2.30 5.17
CA ALA A 241 7.49 2.92 6.49
C ALA A 241 6.51 2.31 7.50
N SER A 242 6.78 2.55 8.80
CA SER A 242 5.92 2.07 9.87
C SER A 242 4.63 2.88 9.96
N SER A 243 3.49 2.16 10.03
CA SER A 243 2.18 2.73 10.33
C SER A 243 2.04 3.13 11.82
N ASN A 244 2.93 2.65 12.69
CA ASN A 244 2.88 2.91 14.13
C ASN A 244 3.49 4.26 14.51
N VAL A 245 4.18 4.93 13.58
CA VAL A 245 4.75 6.25 13.82
C VAL A 245 3.67 7.31 13.72
N PRO A 246 3.48 8.17 14.76
CA PRO A 246 2.56 9.28 14.67
C PRO A 246 2.87 10.18 13.47
N ASP A 247 1.83 10.58 12.72
CA ASP A 247 1.97 11.40 11.50
C ASP A 247 2.86 10.77 10.42
N ALA A 248 2.85 9.44 10.30
CA ALA A 248 3.73 8.70 9.41
C ALA A 248 3.75 9.25 7.97
N LEU A 249 2.59 9.56 7.38
CA LEU A 249 2.52 10.10 6.00
C LEU A 249 3.27 11.44 5.87
N SER A 250 3.05 12.38 6.79
CA SER A 250 3.76 13.67 6.76
C SER A 250 5.26 13.48 6.88
N LYS A 251 5.71 12.57 7.75
CA LYS A 251 7.13 12.24 7.94
C LYS A 251 7.75 11.51 6.75
N VAL A 252 6.97 10.72 6.03
CA VAL A 252 7.39 10.13 4.75
C VAL A 252 7.65 11.23 3.73
N PHE A 253 6.73 12.20 3.58
CA PHE A 253 6.90 13.29 2.61
C PHE A 253 8.03 14.27 2.95
N THR A 254 8.48 14.32 4.21
CA THR A 254 9.68 15.07 4.61
C THR A 254 10.95 14.24 4.57
N GLY A 255 10.87 12.94 4.23
CA GLY A 255 12.00 12.03 4.16
C GLY A 255 12.59 11.65 5.54
N GLU A 256 11.83 11.86 6.63
CA GLU A 256 12.28 11.58 8.00
C GLU A 256 12.29 10.08 8.31
N ILE A 257 11.29 9.33 7.85
CA ILE A 257 11.11 7.91 8.16
C ILE A 257 11.06 7.03 6.90
N GLY A 258 11.27 5.75 7.10
CA GLY A 258 11.10 4.71 6.09
C GLY A 258 12.32 4.47 5.22
N THR A 259 12.21 3.44 4.40
CA THR A 259 13.16 3.10 3.33
C THR A 259 12.65 3.67 2.01
N LEU A 260 13.42 4.59 1.42
CA LEU A 260 13.14 5.18 0.12
C LEU A 260 13.77 4.35 -0.99
N PHE A 261 12.95 3.86 -1.91
CA PHE A 261 13.37 3.26 -3.17
C PHE A 261 13.34 4.33 -4.25
N ILE A 262 14.53 4.61 -4.82
CA ILE A 262 14.70 5.69 -5.80
C ILE A 262 14.31 5.17 -7.19
N PRO A 263 13.60 5.98 -8.01
CA PRO A 263 13.32 5.66 -9.41
C PRO A 263 14.60 5.37 -10.19
N ARG A 264 14.56 4.44 -11.14
CA ARG A 264 15.63 4.32 -12.13
C ARG A 264 15.71 5.65 -12.90
N GLY A 265 16.88 6.25 -12.99
CA GLY A 265 17.07 7.37 -13.89
C GLY A 265 17.05 6.88 -15.33
N ASP A 266 16.63 7.74 -16.24
CA ASP A 266 16.95 7.58 -17.65
C ASP A 266 18.47 7.50 -17.75
N GLU A 267 19.03 6.29 -17.83
CA GLU A 267 20.35 6.14 -18.43
C GLU A 267 20.12 6.50 -19.89
N MET A 268 20.59 7.67 -20.28
CA MET A 268 20.71 8.01 -21.68
C MET A 268 21.42 6.83 -22.33
N ASN A 269 20.72 6.17 -23.28
CA ASN A 269 21.35 5.27 -24.21
C ASN A 269 22.49 6.04 -24.88
N GLU A 270 23.73 5.78 -24.44
CA GLU A 270 24.92 6.00 -25.24
C GLU A 270 25.22 4.77 -26.12
#